data_c761ef21684dae4b11375f4caefdc589
#
_entry.id   c761ef21684dae4b11375f4caefdc589
#
_cell.length_a   1.000
_cell.length_b   1.000
_cell.length_c   1.000
_cell.angle_alpha   90.00
_cell.angle_beta   90.00
_cell.angle_gamma   90.00
#
_symmetry.space_group_name_H-M   'P 1'
#
loop_
_entity.id
_entity.type
_entity.pdbx_description
1 polymer ?
#
loop_
_entity_poly.entity_id
_entity_poly.type
_entity_poly.pdbx_seq_one_letter_code
_entity_poly.pdbx_strand_id
1 'polypeptide(L)'
;MNQTDTLCINTIRMLAVDAIEKAKSGHPGLPLGAAPMAYVLWTRHLRFNPANPRWPNRDRFVLSGGHGSMLLYALLHLTGYELSLAEIKKFRQWDSLTPGHPEHGHDGVEVTTGPLGQGISNAVGLAIGEAHMAARFNREGFPLVDHYTYVLASDGDLMEGVANEACALAGHLGLGKLIVLHDDNRISLAGSTDLSFTENLAQHFGALGWHVQAVEDGNDLAAVDEAIEAAKKETGRPSLICVRTVIGYGSPHKQGSYEAHGAPLGPQEAEETRKNLGWPPEPAFHVPEEALKVFRWAQSRGKQLEGRWTNLLERYEKAFPELADEFKRRKADLLPQGWDRGLAAYPAGKSVATRKASEEILQVLGKNIPELMGGTADLNNSVFAWLKGMGDFQKPGEKPAGVQGAVGGEWGYGGRNIHFGVREHAMGAIANGLAAYGG
;
A
#
# COMPACT_ATOMS: atom_id res chain seq x y z
N MET A 1 14.94 23.05 -1.50
CA MET A 1 15.40 21.95 -2.38
C MET A 1 16.80 22.26 -2.86
N ASN A 2 17.76 21.35 -2.74
CA ASN A 2 19.11 21.52 -3.28
C ASN A 2 19.21 21.03 -4.74
N GLN A 3 20.34 21.27 -5.41
CA GLN A 3 20.52 20.92 -6.82
C GLN A 3 20.42 19.41 -7.09
N THR A 4 20.93 18.58 -6.19
CA THR A 4 20.87 17.11 -6.31
C THR A 4 19.44 16.61 -6.16
N ASP A 5 18.66 17.13 -5.19
CA ASP A 5 17.25 16.78 -5.04
C ASP A 5 16.47 17.14 -6.30
N THR A 6 16.67 18.35 -6.84
CA THR A 6 16.02 18.80 -8.08
C THR A 6 16.35 17.86 -9.25
N LEU A 7 17.61 17.45 -9.38
CA LEU A 7 18.04 16.52 -10.42
C LEU A 7 17.35 15.16 -10.28
N CYS A 8 17.28 14.61 -9.07
CA CYS A 8 16.62 13.33 -8.81
C CYS A 8 15.12 13.40 -9.12
N ILE A 9 14.43 14.44 -8.65
CA ILE A 9 13.00 14.62 -8.87
C ILE A 9 12.70 14.80 -10.36
N ASN A 10 13.49 15.60 -11.06
CA ASN A 10 13.31 15.78 -12.50
C ASN A 10 13.67 14.52 -13.30
N THR A 11 14.55 13.65 -12.80
CA THR A 11 14.79 12.34 -13.40
C THR A 11 13.53 11.47 -13.36
N ILE A 12 12.81 11.44 -12.23
CA ILE A 12 11.52 10.73 -12.13
C ILE A 12 10.51 11.32 -13.12
N ARG A 13 10.35 12.65 -13.11
CA ARG A 13 9.40 13.37 -13.96
C ARG A 13 9.65 13.07 -15.44
N MET A 14 10.90 13.19 -15.87
CA MET A 14 11.23 13.06 -17.29
C MET A 14 11.21 11.62 -17.80
N LEU A 15 11.52 10.62 -16.96
CA LEU A 15 11.30 9.22 -17.33
C LEU A 15 9.81 8.94 -17.58
N ALA A 16 8.93 9.54 -16.76
CA ALA A 16 7.49 9.39 -16.96
C ALA A 16 7.01 10.07 -18.24
N VAL A 17 7.44 11.32 -18.49
CA VAL A 17 7.09 12.04 -19.73
C VAL A 17 7.56 11.26 -20.94
N ASP A 18 8.83 10.81 -20.97
CA ASP A 18 9.40 10.10 -22.11
C ASP A 18 8.69 8.79 -22.44
N ALA A 19 8.34 8.03 -21.40
CA ALA A 19 7.65 6.77 -21.58
C ALA A 19 6.22 6.98 -22.11
N ILE A 20 5.52 7.98 -21.57
CA ILE A 20 4.15 8.31 -21.95
C ILE A 20 4.10 8.88 -23.38
N GLU A 21 4.99 9.79 -23.72
CA GLU A 21 5.09 10.34 -25.09
C GLU A 21 5.42 9.24 -26.11
N LYS A 22 6.35 8.35 -25.78
CA LYS A 22 6.70 7.22 -26.64
C LYS A 22 5.54 6.26 -26.83
N ALA A 23 4.81 5.96 -25.76
CA ALA A 23 3.65 5.08 -25.81
C ALA A 23 2.43 5.74 -26.47
N LYS A 24 2.43 7.06 -26.63
CA LYS A 24 1.28 7.88 -27.05
C LYS A 24 0.03 7.63 -26.19
N SER A 25 0.23 7.23 -24.96
CA SER A 25 -0.82 6.89 -24.01
C SER A 25 -0.26 6.89 -22.59
N GLY A 26 -1.02 7.41 -21.62
CA GLY A 26 -0.67 7.40 -20.21
C GLY A 26 -1.07 8.69 -19.49
N HIS A 27 -0.70 8.76 -18.20
CA HIS A 27 -1.12 9.82 -17.31
C HIS A 27 0.13 10.55 -16.78
N PRO A 28 0.56 11.67 -17.37
CA PRO A 28 1.75 12.38 -16.93
C PRO A 28 1.55 13.22 -15.67
N GLY A 29 0.31 13.63 -15.41
CA GLY A 29 -0.01 14.65 -14.43
C GLY A 29 0.40 14.31 -13.01
N LEU A 30 0.00 13.13 -12.51
CA LEU A 30 0.37 12.65 -11.17
C LEU A 30 1.89 12.43 -11.03
N PRO A 31 2.60 11.74 -11.95
CA PRO A 31 4.06 11.62 -11.88
C PRO A 31 4.80 12.95 -11.82
N LEU A 32 4.33 13.95 -12.54
CA LEU A 32 4.95 15.29 -12.53
C LEU A 32 4.71 16.04 -11.22
N GLY A 33 3.49 15.95 -10.67
CA GLY A 33 3.10 16.64 -9.42
C GLY A 33 3.65 15.95 -8.17
N ALA A 34 3.47 14.64 -8.06
CA ALA A 34 3.78 13.86 -6.87
C ALA A 34 5.25 13.42 -6.76
N ALA A 35 6.10 13.64 -7.79
CA ALA A 35 7.50 13.22 -7.78
C ALA A 35 8.27 13.66 -6.52
N PRO A 36 8.13 14.90 -5.96
CA PRO A 36 8.87 15.31 -4.78
C PRO A 36 8.51 14.50 -3.54
N MET A 37 7.21 14.28 -3.26
CA MET A 37 6.81 13.49 -2.08
C MET A 37 7.22 12.02 -2.22
N ALA A 38 7.13 11.46 -3.42
CA ALA A 38 7.60 10.12 -3.69
C ALA A 38 9.13 10.00 -3.54
N TYR A 39 9.89 10.98 -3.98
CA TYR A 39 11.34 11.06 -3.77
C TYR A 39 11.70 11.04 -2.30
N VAL A 40 11.05 11.89 -1.47
CA VAL A 40 11.29 11.92 -0.02
C VAL A 40 10.97 10.56 0.60
N LEU A 41 9.80 10.00 0.31
CA LEU A 41 9.40 8.70 0.85
C LEU A 41 10.42 7.60 0.51
N TRP A 42 10.77 7.44 -0.76
CA TRP A 42 11.60 6.33 -1.23
C TRP A 42 13.07 6.45 -0.86
N THR A 43 13.59 7.67 -0.76
CA THR A 43 15.01 7.87 -0.44
C THR A 43 15.30 8.01 1.06
N ARG A 44 14.33 8.48 1.87
CA ARG A 44 14.57 8.76 3.29
C ARG A 44 13.87 7.79 4.23
N HIS A 45 12.63 7.38 3.94
CA HIS A 45 11.79 6.63 4.88
C HIS A 45 11.63 5.16 4.53
N LEU A 46 11.23 4.84 3.31
CA LEU A 46 10.85 3.50 2.90
C LEU A 46 12.00 2.49 3.12
N ARG A 47 11.74 1.45 3.90
CA ARG A 47 12.69 0.36 4.19
C ARG A 47 12.42 -0.81 3.26
N PHE A 48 13.31 -1.04 2.32
CA PHE A 48 13.21 -2.11 1.33
C PHE A 48 14.60 -2.55 0.87
N ASN A 49 14.68 -3.73 0.25
CA ASN A 49 15.89 -4.20 -0.42
C ASN A 49 15.54 -4.57 -1.87
N PRO A 50 15.99 -3.80 -2.87
CA PRO A 50 15.69 -4.11 -4.26
C PRO A 50 16.23 -5.46 -4.73
N ALA A 51 17.32 -5.95 -4.11
CA ALA A 51 17.89 -7.26 -4.41
C ALA A 51 17.09 -8.43 -3.79
N ASN A 52 16.23 -8.16 -2.81
CA ASN A 52 15.27 -9.11 -2.25
C ASN A 52 13.90 -8.46 -2.07
N PRO A 53 13.12 -8.31 -3.15
CA PRO A 53 11.81 -7.67 -3.12
C PRO A 53 10.80 -8.40 -2.23
N ARG A 54 11.09 -9.63 -1.83
CA ARG A 54 10.25 -10.46 -0.95
C ARG A 54 10.70 -10.48 0.51
N TRP A 55 11.67 -9.65 0.90
CA TRP A 55 12.08 -9.54 2.30
C TRP A 55 10.85 -9.33 3.22
N PRO A 56 10.61 -10.23 4.21
CA PRO A 56 9.35 -10.22 4.96
C PRO A 56 9.06 -8.92 5.72
N ASN A 57 10.11 -8.29 6.28
CA ASN A 57 9.97 -7.08 7.09
C ASN A 57 10.26 -5.77 6.32
N ARG A 58 10.16 -5.81 4.97
CA ARG A 58 10.17 -4.59 4.16
C ARG A 58 8.92 -3.77 4.39
N ASP A 59 9.01 -2.46 4.29
CA ASP A 59 7.82 -1.61 4.19
C ASP A 59 7.07 -1.90 2.88
N ARG A 60 5.77 -1.65 2.86
CA ARG A 60 4.91 -1.82 1.69
C ARG A 60 4.61 -0.45 1.10
N PHE A 61 4.75 -0.33 -0.21
CA PHE A 61 4.32 0.88 -0.93
C PHE A 61 3.20 0.55 -1.90
N VAL A 62 2.09 1.27 -1.79
CA VAL A 62 0.93 1.13 -2.68
C VAL A 62 0.70 2.45 -3.42
N LEU A 63 0.83 2.43 -4.72
CA LEU A 63 0.36 3.50 -5.58
C LEU A 63 -1.13 3.28 -5.84
N SER A 64 -2.00 3.86 -4.99
CA SER A 64 -3.45 3.72 -5.12
C SER A 64 -3.98 4.42 -6.37
N GLY A 65 -3.49 5.63 -6.66
CA GLY A 65 -3.69 6.29 -7.95
C GLY A 65 -2.92 5.58 -9.07
N GLY A 66 -3.32 4.35 -9.38
CA GLY A 66 -2.59 3.44 -10.29
C GLY A 66 -2.41 3.95 -11.71
N HIS A 67 -3.21 4.93 -12.14
CA HIS A 67 -3.03 5.64 -13.42
C HIS A 67 -1.66 6.35 -13.50
N GLY A 68 -1.10 6.80 -12.36
CA GLY A 68 0.25 7.35 -12.27
C GLY A 68 1.39 6.31 -12.30
N SER A 69 1.16 5.13 -12.87
CA SER A 69 2.05 3.95 -12.85
C SER A 69 3.50 4.26 -13.20
N MET A 70 3.76 5.21 -14.10
CA MET A 70 5.12 5.61 -14.46
C MET A 70 5.91 6.23 -13.30
N LEU A 71 5.25 6.81 -12.29
CA LEU A 71 5.91 7.22 -11.06
C LEU A 71 6.55 6.02 -10.36
N LEU A 72 5.77 4.95 -10.17
CA LEU A 72 6.25 3.72 -9.54
C LEU A 72 7.34 3.05 -10.37
N TYR A 73 7.14 2.90 -11.67
CA TYR A 73 8.13 2.25 -12.54
C TYR A 73 9.45 3.00 -12.60
N ALA A 74 9.42 4.34 -12.64
CA ALA A 74 10.63 5.15 -12.56
C ALA A 74 11.38 4.92 -11.24
N LEU A 75 10.66 4.89 -10.11
CA LEU A 75 11.24 4.63 -8.79
C LEU A 75 11.83 3.21 -8.68
N LEU A 76 11.11 2.18 -9.15
CA LEU A 76 11.62 0.80 -9.18
C LEU A 76 12.91 0.70 -10.00
N HIS A 77 12.91 1.26 -11.21
CA HIS A 77 14.11 1.30 -12.05
C HIS A 77 15.27 2.02 -11.35
N LEU A 78 15.04 3.23 -10.87
CA LEU A 78 16.09 4.07 -10.29
C LEU A 78 16.67 3.47 -9.01
N THR A 79 15.85 2.88 -8.14
CA THR A 79 16.30 2.30 -6.86
C THR A 79 16.94 0.92 -6.99
N GLY A 80 16.79 0.24 -8.14
CA GLY A 80 17.56 -0.96 -8.43
C GLY A 80 16.83 -2.28 -8.37
N TYR A 81 15.51 -2.26 -8.48
CA TYR A 81 14.76 -3.48 -8.80
C TYR A 81 15.10 -3.98 -10.22
N GLU A 82 14.78 -5.22 -10.50
CA GLU A 82 14.99 -5.83 -11.82
C GLU A 82 14.01 -5.29 -12.87
N LEU A 83 13.93 -3.96 -12.98
CA LEU A 83 13.17 -3.24 -13.98
C LEU A 83 14.12 -2.40 -14.83
N SER A 84 14.48 -2.89 -16.00
CA SER A 84 15.45 -2.23 -16.88
C SER A 84 14.89 -0.97 -17.56
N LEU A 85 15.78 -0.08 -17.99
CA LEU A 85 15.38 1.07 -18.82
C LEU A 85 14.77 0.61 -20.17
N ALA A 86 15.12 -0.58 -20.65
CA ALA A 86 14.50 -1.16 -21.83
C ALA A 86 13.02 -1.48 -21.60
N GLU A 87 12.66 -1.94 -20.41
CA GLU A 87 11.26 -2.16 -20.02
C GLU A 87 10.50 -0.85 -19.81
N ILE A 88 11.10 0.17 -19.22
CA ILE A 88 10.53 1.54 -19.16
C ILE A 88 10.17 2.04 -20.57
N LYS A 89 11.05 1.80 -21.54
CA LYS A 89 10.84 2.17 -22.95
C LYS A 89 9.72 1.37 -23.65
N LYS A 90 9.23 0.29 -23.03
CA LYS A 90 8.10 -0.53 -23.50
C LYS A 90 6.81 -0.24 -22.75
N PHE A 91 6.71 0.87 -22.04
CA PHE A 91 5.52 1.24 -21.30
C PHE A 91 4.23 1.04 -22.12
N ARG A 92 3.25 0.34 -21.55
CA ARG A 92 1.96 -0.01 -22.17
C ARG A 92 2.07 -0.88 -23.45
N GLN A 93 3.21 -1.52 -23.68
CA GLN A 93 3.32 -2.48 -24.78
C GLN A 93 2.93 -3.88 -24.28
N TRP A 94 2.49 -4.73 -25.20
CA TRP A 94 2.18 -6.13 -24.90
C TRP A 94 3.41 -6.85 -24.33
N ASP A 95 3.19 -7.69 -23.33
CA ASP A 95 4.23 -8.44 -22.61
C ASP A 95 5.35 -7.59 -21.96
N SER A 96 5.13 -6.30 -21.72
CA SER A 96 6.08 -5.49 -20.98
C SER A 96 5.89 -5.62 -19.46
N LEU A 97 6.97 -5.41 -18.69
CA LEU A 97 6.92 -5.31 -17.23
C LEU A 97 6.38 -3.96 -16.73
N THR A 98 5.93 -3.10 -17.66
CA THR A 98 5.40 -1.77 -17.37
C THR A 98 4.02 -1.57 -17.99
N PRO A 99 2.99 -2.35 -17.54
CA PRO A 99 1.63 -2.18 -18.00
C PRO A 99 1.08 -0.80 -17.64
N GLY A 100 -0.08 -0.44 -18.19
CA GLY A 100 -0.69 0.89 -17.99
C GLY A 100 -1.03 1.22 -16.54
N HIS A 101 -1.25 0.21 -15.72
CA HIS A 101 -1.50 0.27 -14.28
C HIS A 101 -0.67 -0.81 -13.58
N PRO A 102 -0.23 -0.60 -12.32
CA PRO A 102 0.55 -1.61 -11.59
C PRO A 102 -0.21 -2.92 -11.43
N GLU A 103 0.45 -4.05 -11.70
CA GLU A 103 -0.09 -5.39 -11.57
C GLU A 103 0.69 -6.19 -10.53
N HIS A 104 -0.03 -6.80 -9.57
CA HIS A 104 0.56 -7.68 -8.57
C HIS A 104 1.25 -8.88 -9.25
N GLY A 105 2.40 -9.26 -8.70
CA GLY A 105 3.26 -10.30 -9.28
C GLY A 105 4.55 -9.75 -9.89
N HIS A 106 4.64 -8.45 -10.16
CA HIS A 106 5.89 -7.79 -10.48
C HIS A 106 6.62 -7.36 -9.21
N ASP A 107 7.93 -7.54 -9.15
CA ASP A 107 8.75 -7.19 -8.00
C ASP A 107 8.62 -5.68 -7.65
N GLY A 108 8.30 -5.40 -6.39
CA GLY A 108 8.05 -4.04 -5.90
C GLY A 108 6.64 -3.51 -6.13
N VAL A 109 5.74 -4.32 -6.70
CA VAL A 109 4.31 -4.02 -6.83
C VAL A 109 3.53 -4.88 -5.84
N GLU A 110 3.04 -4.28 -4.77
CA GLU A 110 2.39 -5.00 -3.67
C GLU A 110 0.96 -5.45 -4.00
N VAL A 111 0.21 -4.65 -4.77
CA VAL A 111 -1.18 -4.92 -5.17
C VAL A 111 -1.46 -4.37 -6.56
N THR A 112 -2.42 -4.97 -7.26
CA THR A 112 -2.93 -4.44 -8.53
C THR A 112 -3.78 -3.22 -8.27
N THR A 113 -3.50 -2.10 -8.96
CA THR A 113 -4.26 -0.86 -8.89
C THR A 113 -4.67 -0.40 -10.29
N GLY A 114 -5.48 0.64 -10.34
CA GLY A 114 -6.09 1.15 -11.59
C GLY A 114 -7.54 1.52 -11.32
N PRO A 115 -8.41 0.60 -10.87
CA PRO A 115 -9.68 0.98 -10.29
C PRO A 115 -9.45 1.80 -9.01
N LEU A 116 -9.92 3.06 -9.01
CA LEU A 116 -9.73 4.00 -7.90
C LEU A 116 -10.33 3.47 -6.60
N GLY A 117 -9.73 3.83 -5.47
CA GLY A 117 -10.14 3.38 -4.15
C GLY A 117 -9.70 1.96 -3.77
N GLN A 118 -9.33 1.11 -4.74
CA GLN A 118 -8.91 -0.26 -4.47
C GLN A 118 -7.55 -0.33 -3.78
N GLY A 119 -6.58 0.46 -4.23
CA GLY A 119 -5.23 0.44 -3.67
C GLY A 119 -5.20 0.79 -2.19
N ILE A 120 -5.82 1.91 -1.79
CA ILE A 120 -5.92 2.31 -0.38
C ILE A 120 -6.68 1.28 0.46
N SER A 121 -7.73 0.66 -0.09
CA SER A 121 -8.50 -0.38 0.59
C SER A 121 -7.69 -1.68 0.76
N ASN A 122 -6.92 -2.07 -0.25
CA ASN A 122 -5.96 -3.19 -0.16
C ASN A 122 -4.87 -2.90 0.89
N ALA A 123 -4.40 -1.64 0.98
CA ALA A 123 -3.41 -1.24 1.96
C ALA A 123 -3.90 -1.39 3.40
N VAL A 124 -5.20 -1.20 3.65
CA VAL A 124 -5.80 -1.53 4.95
C VAL A 124 -5.64 -3.02 5.26
N GLY A 125 -5.84 -3.89 4.27
CA GLY A 125 -5.59 -5.34 4.40
C GLY A 125 -4.12 -5.67 4.71
N LEU A 126 -3.17 -5.02 4.03
CA LEU A 126 -1.73 -5.15 4.32
C LEU A 126 -1.41 -4.72 5.76
N ALA A 127 -2.01 -3.62 6.25
CA ALA A 127 -1.80 -3.14 7.61
C ALA A 127 -2.43 -4.05 8.68
N ILE A 128 -3.59 -4.66 8.40
CA ILE A 128 -4.19 -5.70 9.24
C ILE A 128 -3.25 -6.91 9.32
N GLY A 129 -2.69 -7.34 8.19
CA GLY A 129 -1.74 -8.45 8.13
C GLY A 129 -0.49 -8.18 8.98
N GLU A 130 0.08 -6.97 8.88
CA GLU A 130 1.21 -6.57 9.73
C GLU A 130 0.84 -6.61 11.21
N ALA A 131 -0.26 -5.99 11.60
CA ALA A 131 -0.69 -5.92 12.99
C ALA A 131 -0.94 -7.32 13.59
N HIS A 132 -1.58 -8.21 12.83
CA HIS A 132 -1.82 -9.60 13.25
C HIS A 132 -0.51 -10.38 13.39
N MET A 133 0.38 -10.31 12.40
CA MET A 133 1.67 -11.00 12.45
C MET A 133 2.55 -10.45 13.58
N ALA A 134 2.54 -9.13 13.81
CA ALA A 134 3.26 -8.52 14.93
C ALA A 134 2.72 -9.03 16.28
N ALA A 135 1.41 -9.08 16.46
CA ALA A 135 0.79 -9.63 17.68
C ALA A 135 1.15 -11.11 17.90
N ARG A 136 1.22 -11.90 16.83
CA ARG A 136 1.56 -13.33 16.91
C ARG A 136 3.04 -13.57 17.22
N PHE A 137 3.95 -12.85 16.56
CA PHE A 137 5.37 -13.23 16.53
C PHE A 137 6.28 -12.32 17.34
N ASN A 138 5.94 -11.03 17.55
CA ASN A 138 6.82 -10.16 18.30
C ASN A 138 6.90 -10.57 19.78
N ARG A 139 8.09 -10.49 20.33
CA ARG A 139 8.38 -10.70 21.75
C ARG A 139 9.26 -9.56 22.25
N GLU A 140 9.33 -9.39 23.57
CA GLU A 140 10.21 -8.38 24.17
C GLU A 140 11.65 -8.54 23.68
N GLY A 141 12.23 -7.48 23.16
CA GLY A 141 13.57 -7.50 22.53
C GLY A 141 13.65 -8.13 21.13
N PHE A 142 12.50 -8.60 20.58
CA PHE A 142 12.44 -9.23 19.26
C PHE A 142 11.27 -8.69 18.42
N PRO A 143 11.37 -7.48 17.87
CA PRO A 143 10.39 -6.93 16.93
C PRO A 143 10.58 -7.55 15.54
N LEU A 144 10.16 -8.80 15.36
CA LEU A 144 10.36 -9.57 14.14
C LEU A 144 9.53 -9.01 12.97
N VAL A 145 8.33 -8.53 13.27
CA VAL A 145 7.41 -7.88 12.32
C VAL A 145 7.24 -6.43 12.73
N ASP A 146 7.82 -5.53 11.96
CA ASP A 146 7.83 -4.09 12.27
C ASP A 146 8.03 -3.30 10.97
N HIS A 147 6.99 -3.18 10.17
CA HIS A 147 7.04 -2.44 8.91
C HIS A 147 5.78 -1.60 8.72
N TYR A 148 5.91 -0.55 7.93
CA TYR A 148 4.84 0.35 7.57
C TYR A 148 4.21 -0.04 6.23
N THR A 149 2.95 0.36 6.05
CA THR A 149 2.28 0.40 4.75
C THR A 149 2.09 1.86 4.37
N TYR A 150 2.78 2.29 3.31
CA TYR A 150 2.67 3.62 2.73
C TYR A 150 1.80 3.58 1.49
N VAL A 151 0.92 4.56 1.37
CA VAL A 151 0.01 4.70 0.23
C VAL A 151 0.20 6.07 -0.40
N LEU A 152 0.25 6.14 -1.72
CA LEU A 152 0.05 7.38 -2.45
C LEU A 152 -1.33 7.34 -3.09
N ALA A 153 -2.26 8.16 -2.58
CA ALA A 153 -3.64 8.22 -3.03
C ALA A 153 -3.93 9.56 -3.74
N SER A 154 -4.84 9.53 -4.69
CA SER A 154 -5.33 10.71 -5.41
C SER A 154 -6.68 11.19 -4.89
N ASP A 155 -7.13 12.37 -5.30
CA ASP A 155 -8.48 12.87 -5.02
C ASP A 155 -9.54 11.84 -5.42
N GLY A 156 -9.41 11.25 -6.61
CA GLY A 156 -10.34 10.24 -7.10
C GLY A 156 -10.39 8.97 -6.23
N ASP A 157 -9.26 8.53 -5.67
CA ASP A 157 -9.26 7.41 -4.71
C ASP A 157 -10.13 7.70 -3.49
N LEU A 158 -10.04 8.94 -2.96
CA LEU A 158 -10.74 9.33 -1.73
C LEU A 158 -12.22 9.65 -1.96
N MET A 159 -12.64 9.88 -3.20
CA MET A 159 -14.06 9.99 -3.58
C MET A 159 -14.77 8.63 -3.55
N GLU A 160 -14.05 7.53 -3.79
CA GLU A 160 -14.66 6.21 -3.92
C GLU A 160 -15.26 5.71 -2.60
N GLY A 161 -16.48 5.17 -2.68
CA GLY A 161 -17.18 4.61 -1.52
C GLY A 161 -16.39 3.49 -0.84
N VAL A 162 -15.72 2.62 -1.62
CA VAL A 162 -14.89 1.54 -1.09
C VAL A 162 -13.72 2.06 -0.25
N ALA A 163 -13.12 3.18 -0.62
CA ALA A 163 -12.07 3.84 0.16
C ALA A 163 -12.63 4.36 1.49
N ASN A 164 -13.79 5.01 1.46
CA ASN A 164 -14.46 5.51 2.66
C ASN A 164 -14.79 4.38 3.66
N GLU A 165 -15.33 3.27 3.18
CA GLU A 165 -15.61 2.09 4.00
C GLU A 165 -14.32 1.53 4.63
N ALA A 166 -13.25 1.37 3.84
CA ALA A 166 -11.98 0.81 4.30
C ALA A 166 -11.28 1.75 5.29
N CYS A 167 -11.24 3.06 5.01
CA CYS A 167 -10.63 4.06 5.88
C CYS A 167 -11.39 4.20 7.22
N ALA A 168 -12.72 4.10 7.20
CA ALA A 168 -13.51 4.08 8.42
C ALA A 168 -13.15 2.86 9.30
N LEU A 169 -12.96 1.69 8.69
CA LEU A 169 -12.53 0.49 9.44
C LEU A 169 -11.08 0.63 9.94
N ALA A 170 -10.17 1.18 9.15
CA ALA A 170 -8.79 1.39 9.54
C ALA A 170 -8.66 2.31 10.77
N GLY A 171 -9.44 3.39 10.82
CA GLY A 171 -9.51 4.28 11.98
C GLY A 171 -10.09 3.58 13.22
N HIS A 172 -11.18 2.81 13.06
CA HIS A 172 -11.77 2.00 14.12
C HIS A 172 -10.77 1.00 14.71
N LEU A 173 -10.02 0.32 13.85
CA LEU A 173 -9.00 -0.66 14.25
C LEU A 173 -7.70 -0.01 14.76
N GLY A 174 -7.51 1.29 14.59
CA GLY A 174 -6.34 2.01 15.08
C GLY A 174 -5.01 1.58 14.42
N LEU A 175 -5.01 1.32 13.10
CA LEU A 175 -3.86 0.79 12.36
C LEU A 175 -2.73 1.82 12.21
N GLY A 176 -1.95 2.07 13.26
CA GLY A 176 -0.95 3.13 13.34
C GLY A 176 0.22 3.03 12.37
N LYS A 177 0.42 1.89 11.71
CA LYS A 177 1.47 1.72 10.69
C LYS A 177 0.96 1.90 9.25
N LEU A 178 -0.28 2.35 9.07
CA LEU A 178 -0.83 2.78 7.79
C LEU A 178 -0.66 4.29 7.64
N ILE A 179 0.12 4.72 6.65
CA ILE A 179 0.42 6.13 6.36
C ILE A 179 0.04 6.40 4.90
N VAL A 180 -0.89 7.33 4.71
CA VAL A 180 -1.37 7.74 3.38
C VAL A 180 -0.86 9.14 3.07
N LEU A 181 -0.15 9.28 1.95
CA LEU A 181 0.16 10.56 1.32
C LEU A 181 -0.91 10.81 0.26
N HIS A 182 -1.68 11.88 0.44
CA HIS A 182 -2.70 12.28 -0.49
C HIS A 182 -2.14 13.34 -1.44
N ASP A 183 -2.18 13.07 -2.74
CA ASP A 183 -1.86 14.00 -3.82
C ASP A 183 -3.03 14.97 -4.01
N ASP A 184 -3.07 16.02 -3.15
CA ASP A 184 -4.10 17.06 -3.17
C ASP A 184 -3.82 18.06 -4.29
N ASN A 185 -4.12 17.68 -5.53
CA ASN A 185 -3.93 18.55 -6.69
C ASN A 185 -5.23 19.22 -7.19
N ARG A 186 -6.37 18.85 -6.63
CA ARG A 186 -7.73 19.38 -6.94
C ARG A 186 -8.18 19.18 -8.37
N ILE A 187 -7.63 18.22 -9.07
CA ILE A 187 -7.97 17.93 -10.48
C ILE A 187 -8.32 16.44 -10.63
N SER A 188 -9.42 16.18 -11.26
CA SER A 188 -9.81 14.87 -11.76
C SER A 188 -9.71 14.82 -13.29
N LEU A 189 -10.03 13.65 -13.88
CA LEU A 189 -9.96 13.47 -15.33
C LEU A 189 -10.83 14.46 -16.12
N ALA A 190 -11.97 14.84 -15.58
CA ALA A 190 -12.96 15.67 -16.26
C ALA A 190 -12.86 17.17 -15.91
N GLY A 191 -12.07 17.56 -14.90
CA GLY A 191 -11.97 18.95 -14.48
C GLY A 191 -11.57 19.12 -13.00
N SER A 192 -11.86 20.31 -12.46
CA SER A 192 -11.63 20.62 -11.05
C SER A 192 -12.50 19.75 -10.12
N THR A 193 -11.94 19.37 -8.97
CA THR A 193 -12.70 18.70 -7.90
C THR A 193 -13.87 19.55 -7.39
N ASP A 194 -13.82 20.89 -7.55
CA ASP A 194 -14.91 21.78 -7.17
C ASP A 194 -16.26 21.44 -7.84
N LEU A 195 -16.24 20.69 -8.93
CA LEU A 195 -17.43 20.22 -9.63
C LEU A 195 -18.16 19.08 -8.89
N SER A 196 -17.43 18.27 -8.07
CA SER A 196 -18.00 17.04 -7.54
C SER A 196 -17.45 16.63 -6.17
N PHE A 197 -16.39 17.26 -5.66
CA PHE A 197 -15.73 16.87 -4.42
C PHE A 197 -15.25 18.09 -3.64
N THR A 198 -16.13 18.63 -2.81
CA THR A 198 -15.87 19.81 -1.97
C THR A 198 -15.80 19.46 -0.48
N GLU A 199 -15.62 18.19 -0.16
CA GLU A 199 -15.50 17.72 1.22
C GLU A 199 -14.24 18.25 1.90
N ASN A 200 -14.37 18.55 3.19
CA ASN A 200 -13.20 18.84 4.03
C ASN A 200 -12.56 17.50 4.48
N LEU A 201 -11.60 17.02 3.72
CA LEU A 201 -10.94 15.73 4.00
C LEU A 201 -10.30 15.70 5.39
N ALA A 202 -9.74 16.80 5.88
CA ALA A 202 -9.15 16.84 7.20
C ALA A 202 -10.17 16.59 8.31
N GLN A 203 -11.36 17.19 8.19
CA GLN A 203 -12.45 16.95 9.14
C GLN A 203 -13.04 15.56 8.96
N HIS A 204 -13.22 15.10 7.72
CA HIS A 204 -13.75 13.78 7.40
C HIS A 204 -12.87 12.68 8.02
N PHE A 205 -11.59 12.65 7.70
CA PHE A 205 -10.65 11.64 8.23
C PHE A 205 -10.43 11.79 9.74
N GLY A 206 -10.44 13.02 10.26
CA GLY A 206 -10.44 13.27 11.70
C GLY A 206 -11.62 12.61 12.42
N ALA A 207 -12.83 12.70 11.84
CA ALA A 207 -14.03 12.04 12.35
C ALA A 207 -13.96 10.50 12.25
N LEU A 208 -13.23 9.96 11.27
CA LEU A 208 -12.93 8.53 11.16
C LEU A 208 -11.86 8.06 12.16
N GLY A 209 -11.28 8.94 12.98
CA GLY A 209 -10.27 8.60 13.98
C GLY A 209 -8.84 8.57 13.45
N TRP A 210 -8.57 9.18 12.30
CA TRP A 210 -7.24 9.29 11.73
C TRP A 210 -6.45 10.47 12.32
N HIS A 211 -5.14 10.36 12.32
CA HIS A 211 -4.20 11.47 12.48
C HIS A 211 -4.05 12.17 11.14
N VAL A 212 -4.39 13.46 11.08
CA VAL A 212 -4.39 14.21 9.82
C VAL A 212 -3.40 15.35 9.87
N GLN A 213 -2.62 15.51 8.81
CA GLN A 213 -1.64 16.58 8.63
C GLN A 213 -1.82 17.21 7.25
N ALA A 214 -1.38 18.45 7.09
CA ALA A 214 -1.34 19.16 5.82
C ALA A 214 0.09 19.64 5.51
N VAL A 215 0.50 19.51 4.25
CA VAL A 215 1.72 20.09 3.69
C VAL A 215 1.28 21.02 2.56
N GLU A 216 1.49 22.32 2.73
CA GLU A 216 0.96 23.38 1.85
C GLU A 216 1.69 23.47 0.50
N ASP A 217 2.91 22.93 0.39
CA ASP A 217 3.69 22.85 -0.86
C ASP A 217 4.41 21.50 -0.92
N GLY A 218 3.99 20.64 -1.83
CA GLY A 218 4.61 19.33 -2.06
C GLY A 218 6.07 19.42 -2.55
N ASN A 219 6.54 20.57 -3.01
CA ASN A 219 7.94 20.80 -3.33
C ASN A 219 8.78 21.19 -2.10
N ASP A 220 8.19 21.47 -0.96
CA ASP A 220 8.91 21.60 0.30
C ASP A 220 9.25 20.20 0.87
N LEU A 221 10.41 19.70 0.49
CA LEU A 221 10.88 18.37 0.89
C LEU A 221 11.05 18.24 2.40
N ALA A 222 11.35 19.36 3.12
CA ALA A 222 11.50 19.33 4.55
C ALA A 222 10.14 19.16 5.23
N ALA A 223 9.13 19.89 4.79
CA ALA A 223 7.78 19.76 5.31
C ALA A 223 7.19 18.34 5.06
N VAL A 224 7.43 17.75 3.89
CA VAL A 224 7.03 16.36 3.59
C VAL A 224 7.76 15.37 4.50
N ASP A 225 9.06 15.53 4.71
CA ASP A 225 9.89 14.70 5.57
C ASP A 225 9.41 14.73 7.03
N GLU A 226 9.18 15.93 7.56
CA GLU A 226 8.68 16.17 8.92
C GLU A 226 7.27 15.55 9.11
N ALA A 227 6.39 15.68 8.13
CA ALA A 227 5.04 15.11 8.20
C ALA A 227 5.08 13.58 8.23
N ILE A 228 5.96 12.93 7.43
CA ILE A 228 6.13 11.48 7.47
C ILE A 228 6.72 11.04 8.83
N GLU A 229 7.72 11.76 9.37
CA GLU A 229 8.27 11.46 10.70
C GLU A 229 7.24 11.65 11.82
N ALA A 230 6.37 12.64 11.73
CA ALA A 230 5.27 12.82 12.67
C ALA A 230 4.24 11.70 12.58
N ALA A 231 3.90 11.25 11.35
CA ALA A 231 3.02 10.11 11.13
C ALA A 231 3.60 8.81 11.71
N LYS A 232 4.91 8.58 11.60
CA LYS A 232 5.59 7.39 12.18
C LYS A 232 5.59 7.39 13.72
N LYS A 233 5.51 8.55 14.34
CA LYS A 233 5.40 8.69 15.81
C LYS A 233 3.98 8.43 16.32
N GLU A 234 2.98 8.56 15.46
CA GLU A 234 1.59 8.24 15.79
C GLU A 234 1.35 6.74 15.65
N THR A 235 1.32 6.03 16.76
CA THR A 235 1.23 4.55 16.77
C THR A 235 -0.18 4.01 17.02
N GLY A 236 -1.11 4.86 17.43
CA GLY A 236 -2.45 4.45 17.90
C GLY A 236 -3.56 4.59 16.86
N ARG A 237 -3.27 5.17 15.69
CA ARG A 237 -4.23 5.43 14.62
C ARG A 237 -3.54 5.66 13.28
N PRO A 238 -4.19 5.36 12.14
CA PRO A 238 -3.61 5.61 10.83
C PRO A 238 -3.42 7.11 10.57
N SER A 239 -2.49 7.45 9.66
CA SER A 239 -2.17 8.84 9.31
C SER A 239 -2.51 9.17 7.87
N LEU A 240 -3.14 10.34 7.66
CA LEU A 240 -3.33 10.97 6.36
C LEU A 240 -2.49 12.25 6.30
N ILE A 241 -1.65 12.38 5.29
CA ILE A 241 -0.87 13.58 5.00
C ILE A 241 -1.41 14.17 3.70
N CYS A 242 -2.19 15.25 3.77
CA CYS A 242 -2.67 15.98 2.60
C CYS A 242 -1.52 16.85 2.07
N VAL A 243 -0.97 16.49 0.93
CA VAL A 243 0.15 17.20 0.31
C VAL A 243 -0.35 17.99 -0.88
N ARG A 244 -0.33 19.31 -0.78
CA ARG A 244 -0.71 20.19 -1.88
C ARG A 244 0.30 20.06 -3.02
N THR A 245 -0.16 19.66 -4.20
CA THR A 245 0.65 19.52 -5.41
C THR A 245 0.05 20.28 -6.57
N VAL A 246 0.78 20.31 -7.67
CA VAL A 246 0.30 20.85 -8.94
C VAL A 246 0.38 19.74 -9.98
N ILE A 247 -0.76 19.26 -10.45
CA ILE A 247 -0.83 18.25 -11.51
C ILE A 247 -0.08 18.74 -12.74
N GLY A 248 0.72 17.88 -13.39
CA GLY A 248 1.47 18.28 -14.57
C GLY A 248 2.55 19.33 -14.32
N TYR A 249 3.11 19.38 -13.11
CA TYR A 249 4.12 20.36 -12.69
C TYR A 249 5.26 20.50 -13.70
N GLY A 250 5.56 21.72 -14.06
CA GLY A 250 6.61 22.05 -15.01
C GLY A 250 6.15 22.16 -16.47
N SER A 251 4.93 21.71 -16.80
CA SER A 251 4.33 21.92 -18.11
C SER A 251 3.87 23.37 -18.24
N PRO A 252 4.42 24.18 -19.16
CA PRO A 252 4.12 25.62 -19.21
C PRO A 252 2.65 25.96 -19.43
N HIS A 253 1.92 25.17 -20.23
CA HIS A 253 0.55 25.45 -20.62
C HIS A 253 -0.48 24.51 -19.99
N LYS A 254 -0.05 23.33 -19.45
CA LYS A 254 -0.98 22.30 -18.95
C LYS A 254 -0.90 22.06 -17.45
N GLN A 255 0.11 22.55 -16.73
CA GLN A 255 0.17 22.37 -15.27
C GLN A 255 -1.06 22.99 -14.60
N GLY A 256 -1.57 22.32 -13.57
CA GLY A 256 -2.78 22.76 -12.84
C GLY A 256 -4.08 22.55 -13.63
N SER A 257 -4.03 21.90 -14.78
CA SER A 257 -5.17 21.67 -15.66
C SER A 257 -5.45 20.18 -15.82
N TYR A 258 -6.74 19.84 -16.02
CA TYR A 258 -7.17 18.48 -16.36
C TYR A 258 -6.56 17.95 -17.66
N GLU A 259 -6.09 18.82 -18.55
CA GLU A 259 -5.41 18.43 -19.80
C GLU A 259 -4.09 17.69 -19.56
N ALA A 260 -3.45 17.88 -18.38
CA ALA A 260 -2.28 17.11 -17.97
C ALA A 260 -2.63 15.78 -17.34
N HIS A 261 -3.91 15.47 -17.04
CA HIS A 261 -4.28 14.31 -16.25
C HIS A 261 -4.03 13.01 -17.01
N GLY A 262 -4.78 12.75 -18.08
CA GLY A 262 -4.93 11.42 -18.67
C GLY A 262 -4.49 11.25 -20.12
N ALA A 263 -3.76 12.22 -20.67
CA ALA A 263 -3.24 12.18 -22.03
C ALA A 263 -1.76 12.59 -22.06
N PRO A 264 -0.98 12.13 -23.05
CA PRO A 264 0.36 12.65 -23.29
C PRO A 264 0.35 14.18 -23.38
N LEU A 265 1.43 14.82 -22.96
CA LEU A 265 1.56 16.28 -23.07
C LEU A 265 1.55 16.73 -24.54
N GLY A 266 2.04 15.87 -25.43
CA GLY A 266 2.33 16.15 -26.82
C GLY A 266 3.76 16.61 -27.02
N PRO A 267 4.34 16.40 -28.23
CA PRO A 267 5.77 16.60 -28.46
C PRO A 267 6.26 18.02 -28.14
N GLN A 268 5.49 19.03 -28.51
CA GLN A 268 5.85 20.43 -28.26
C GLN A 268 5.83 20.74 -26.76
N GLU A 269 4.74 20.42 -26.06
CA GLU A 269 4.59 20.68 -24.64
C GLU A 269 5.61 19.88 -23.80
N ALA A 270 5.93 18.64 -24.21
CA ALA A 270 6.98 17.85 -23.59
C ALA A 270 8.37 18.46 -23.73
N GLU A 271 8.70 19.03 -24.91
CA GLU A 271 9.93 19.76 -25.12
C GLU A 271 10.00 21.04 -24.27
N GLU A 272 8.92 21.81 -24.23
CA GLU A 272 8.82 23.02 -23.41
C GLU A 272 8.89 22.70 -21.92
N THR A 273 8.29 21.57 -21.48
CA THR A 273 8.41 21.06 -20.11
C THR A 273 9.84 20.73 -19.75
N ARG A 274 10.59 20.06 -20.62
CA ARG A 274 12.03 19.81 -20.41
C ARG A 274 12.79 21.10 -20.20
N LYS A 275 12.59 22.06 -21.08
CA LYS A 275 13.24 23.37 -21.04
C LYS A 275 12.89 24.11 -19.74
N ASN A 276 11.62 24.10 -19.34
CA ASN A 276 11.16 24.77 -18.13
C ASN A 276 11.74 24.14 -16.84
N LEU A 277 11.94 22.82 -16.85
CA LEU A 277 12.57 22.08 -15.75
C LEU A 277 14.11 22.13 -15.79
N GLY A 278 14.72 22.82 -16.77
CA GLY A 278 16.17 22.85 -16.95
C GLY A 278 16.75 21.49 -17.35
N TRP A 279 15.97 20.63 -18.00
CA TRP A 279 16.37 19.30 -18.42
C TRP A 279 16.94 19.30 -19.84
N PRO A 280 17.99 18.49 -20.13
CA PRO A 280 18.55 18.44 -21.47
C PRO A 280 17.50 17.98 -22.50
N PRO A 281 17.50 18.56 -23.72
CA PRO A 281 16.54 18.18 -24.75
C PRO A 281 16.75 16.74 -25.24
N GLU A 282 17.98 16.28 -25.25
CA GLU A 282 18.42 14.95 -25.72
C GLU A 282 19.49 14.38 -24.77
N PRO A 283 19.66 13.06 -24.68
CA PRO A 283 18.76 12.06 -25.26
C PRO A 283 17.47 11.85 -24.44
N ALA A 284 16.40 11.37 -25.07
CA ALA A 284 15.26 10.88 -24.37
C ALA A 284 15.63 9.70 -23.44
N PHE A 285 14.90 9.53 -22.33
CA PHE A 285 15.21 8.55 -21.28
C PHE A 285 16.60 8.76 -20.65
N HIS A 286 17.01 10.01 -20.56
CA HIS A 286 18.25 10.38 -19.90
C HIS A 286 18.15 10.13 -18.40
N VAL A 287 19.11 9.38 -17.86
CA VAL A 287 19.26 9.14 -16.41
C VAL A 287 20.64 9.64 -16.01
N PRO A 288 20.73 10.82 -15.36
CA PRO A 288 22.02 11.35 -14.91
C PRO A 288 22.69 10.41 -13.90
N GLU A 289 23.99 10.21 -14.03
CA GLU A 289 24.74 9.32 -13.16
C GLU A 289 24.69 9.77 -11.69
N GLU A 290 24.67 11.08 -11.46
CA GLU A 290 24.55 11.66 -10.11
C GLU A 290 23.21 11.33 -9.46
N ALA A 291 22.10 11.44 -10.19
CA ALA A 291 20.79 11.04 -9.69
C ALA A 291 20.73 9.52 -9.44
N LEU A 292 21.27 8.73 -10.37
CA LEU A 292 21.30 7.28 -10.23
C LEU A 292 22.08 6.84 -8.98
N LYS A 293 23.20 7.49 -8.64
CA LYS A 293 23.96 7.21 -7.41
C LYS A 293 23.13 7.44 -6.16
N VAL A 294 22.33 8.51 -6.11
CA VAL A 294 21.45 8.79 -4.97
C VAL A 294 20.41 7.67 -4.80
N PHE A 295 19.71 7.31 -5.85
CA PHE A 295 18.69 6.24 -5.78
C PHE A 295 19.30 4.87 -5.50
N ARG A 296 20.45 4.53 -6.09
CA ARG A 296 21.14 3.24 -5.90
C ARG A 296 21.69 3.05 -4.49
N TRP A 297 21.77 4.11 -3.68
CA TRP A 297 22.07 3.97 -2.26
C TRP A 297 21.04 3.05 -1.55
N ALA A 298 19.82 2.96 -2.06
CA ALA A 298 18.80 2.04 -1.58
C ALA A 298 19.27 0.57 -1.55
N GLN A 299 20.14 0.13 -2.49
CA GLN A 299 20.67 -1.22 -2.54
C GLN A 299 21.57 -1.53 -1.33
N SER A 300 22.51 -0.63 -1.01
CA SER A 300 23.41 -0.82 0.14
C SER A 300 22.65 -0.68 1.47
N ARG A 301 21.75 0.30 1.57
CA ARG A 301 20.87 0.49 2.74
C ARG A 301 19.96 -0.72 2.95
N GLY A 302 19.33 -1.21 1.88
CA GLY A 302 18.43 -2.35 1.92
C GLY A 302 19.15 -3.62 2.40
N LYS A 303 20.31 -3.91 1.84
CA LYS A 303 21.15 -5.03 2.29
C LYS A 303 21.52 -4.96 3.77
N GLN A 304 21.85 -3.77 4.27
CA GLN A 304 22.14 -3.57 5.70
C GLN A 304 20.92 -3.77 6.59
N LEU A 305 19.75 -3.23 6.19
CA LEU A 305 18.49 -3.37 6.94
C LEU A 305 18.07 -4.85 7.02
N GLU A 306 18.08 -5.53 5.90
CA GLU A 306 17.77 -6.95 5.85
C GLU A 306 18.78 -7.79 6.62
N GLY A 307 20.09 -7.51 6.52
CA GLY A 307 21.11 -8.20 7.30
C GLY A 307 20.92 -8.06 8.82
N ARG A 308 20.51 -6.89 9.30
CA ARG A 308 20.15 -6.69 10.72
C ARG A 308 18.92 -7.51 11.11
N TRP A 309 17.92 -7.55 10.24
CA TRP A 309 16.71 -8.34 10.47
C TRP A 309 17.01 -9.86 10.42
N THR A 310 17.86 -10.32 9.52
CA THR A 310 18.29 -11.73 9.46
C THR A 310 18.99 -12.14 10.76
N ASN A 311 19.90 -11.31 11.28
CA ASN A 311 20.53 -11.55 12.58
C ASN A 311 19.51 -11.56 13.74
N LEU A 312 18.46 -10.74 13.67
CA LEU A 312 17.36 -10.77 14.63
C LEU A 312 16.60 -12.09 14.54
N LEU A 313 16.27 -12.55 13.33
CA LEU A 313 15.57 -13.82 13.09
C LEU A 313 16.41 -15.01 13.61
N GLU A 314 17.71 -15.06 13.37
CA GLU A 314 18.61 -16.12 13.88
C GLU A 314 18.62 -16.18 15.42
N ARG A 315 18.58 -15.03 16.09
CA ARG A 315 18.46 -14.97 17.55
C ARG A 315 17.07 -15.39 18.02
N TYR A 316 16.03 -15.01 17.28
CA TYR A 316 14.66 -15.40 17.54
C TYR A 316 14.45 -16.90 17.43
N GLU A 317 15.04 -17.55 16.43
CA GLU A 317 15.01 -19.00 16.23
C GLU A 317 15.58 -19.77 17.43
N LYS A 318 16.65 -19.26 18.03
CA LYS A 318 17.25 -19.84 19.22
C LYS A 318 16.38 -19.66 20.48
N ALA A 319 15.69 -18.52 20.58
CA ALA A 319 14.87 -18.19 21.73
C ALA A 319 13.45 -18.77 21.67
N PHE A 320 12.89 -18.87 20.46
CA PHE A 320 11.50 -19.27 20.21
C PHE A 320 11.37 -20.18 18.98
N PRO A 321 11.96 -21.40 19.01
CA PRO A 321 12.09 -22.26 17.82
C PRO A 321 10.74 -22.60 17.17
N GLU A 322 9.72 -22.95 17.96
CA GLU A 322 8.39 -23.29 17.43
C GLU A 322 7.71 -22.11 16.71
N LEU A 323 7.84 -20.91 17.26
CA LEU A 323 7.30 -19.70 16.62
C LEU A 323 8.10 -19.32 15.37
N ALA A 324 9.40 -19.53 15.38
CA ALA A 324 10.24 -19.30 14.21
C ALA A 324 9.89 -20.25 13.05
N ASP A 325 9.66 -21.53 13.36
CA ASP A 325 9.23 -22.52 12.37
C ASP A 325 7.84 -22.17 11.80
N GLU A 326 6.91 -21.76 12.65
CA GLU A 326 5.61 -21.27 12.21
C GLU A 326 5.75 -20.02 11.31
N PHE A 327 6.56 -19.04 11.71
CA PHE A 327 6.81 -17.84 10.93
C PHE A 327 7.37 -18.16 9.53
N LYS A 328 8.41 -19.00 9.48
CA LYS A 328 9.02 -19.41 8.21
C LYS A 328 8.03 -20.16 7.31
N ARG A 329 7.26 -21.10 7.90
CA ARG A 329 6.21 -21.83 7.19
C ARG A 329 5.19 -20.89 6.55
N ARG A 330 4.67 -19.93 7.33
CA ARG A 330 3.71 -18.94 6.86
C ARG A 330 4.29 -18.07 5.74
N LYS A 331 5.55 -17.62 5.89
CA LYS A 331 6.22 -16.80 4.86
C LYS A 331 6.61 -17.58 3.60
N ALA A 332 6.60 -18.89 3.66
CA ALA A 332 6.74 -19.78 2.51
C ALA A 332 5.38 -20.18 1.90
N ASP A 333 4.27 -19.60 2.37
CA ASP A 333 2.89 -19.90 1.96
C ASP A 333 2.54 -21.40 2.05
N LEU A 334 3.11 -22.09 3.06
CA LEU A 334 2.91 -23.51 3.29
C LEU A 334 1.84 -23.72 4.38
N LEU A 335 0.86 -24.55 4.10
CA LEU A 335 -0.14 -24.97 5.08
C LEU A 335 0.48 -25.88 6.15
N PRO A 336 -0.07 -25.89 7.38
CA PRO A 336 0.37 -26.80 8.44
C PRO A 336 0.15 -28.26 8.04
N GLN A 337 1.00 -29.15 8.50
CA GLN A 337 0.82 -30.59 8.28
C GLN A 337 -0.51 -31.06 8.90
N GLY A 338 -1.34 -31.73 8.09
CA GLY A 338 -2.65 -32.23 8.54
C GLY A 338 -3.71 -31.13 8.69
N TRP A 339 -3.58 -30.03 7.97
CA TRP A 339 -4.53 -28.92 7.96
C TRP A 339 -5.97 -29.37 7.61
N ASP A 340 -6.12 -30.47 6.87
CA ASP A 340 -7.38 -31.05 6.42
C ASP A 340 -7.93 -32.15 7.35
N ARG A 341 -7.25 -32.48 8.44
CA ARG A 341 -7.71 -33.50 9.39
C ARG A 341 -9.03 -33.14 10.04
N GLY A 342 -10.00 -34.06 9.96
CA GLY A 342 -11.29 -33.93 10.59
C GLY A 342 -12.31 -33.13 9.75
N LEU A 343 -12.01 -32.85 8.49
CA LEU A 343 -13.00 -32.29 7.58
C LEU A 343 -14.20 -33.25 7.45
N ALA A 344 -15.42 -32.70 7.56
CA ALA A 344 -16.64 -33.44 7.47
C ALA A 344 -16.85 -34.01 6.05
N ALA A 345 -17.24 -35.28 5.95
CA ALA A 345 -17.73 -35.86 4.71
C ALA A 345 -19.27 -35.78 4.69
N TYR A 346 -19.81 -35.34 3.57
CA TYR A 346 -21.25 -35.24 3.35
C TYR A 346 -21.70 -36.36 2.42
N PRO A 347 -22.33 -37.45 2.95
CA PRO A 347 -22.76 -38.55 2.12
C PRO A 347 -23.87 -38.15 1.14
N ALA A 348 -23.89 -38.78 -0.03
CA ALA A 348 -24.90 -38.56 -1.04
C ALA A 348 -26.31 -38.81 -0.44
N GLY A 349 -27.28 -37.97 -0.81
CA GLY A 349 -28.67 -38.07 -0.36
C GLY A 349 -28.97 -37.35 0.98
N LYS A 350 -27.96 -36.88 1.70
CA LYS A 350 -28.18 -36.07 2.89
C LYS A 350 -28.31 -34.57 2.51
N SER A 351 -29.45 -33.98 2.81
CA SER A 351 -29.65 -32.54 2.60
C SER A 351 -29.03 -31.75 3.75
N VAL A 352 -28.09 -30.86 3.45
CA VAL A 352 -27.44 -29.95 4.42
C VAL A 352 -27.47 -28.56 3.82
N ALA A 353 -27.87 -27.56 4.60
CA ALA A 353 -27.74 -26.17 4.18
C ALA A 353 -26.25 -25.80 4.00
N THR A 354 -25.90 -25.23 2.85
CA THR A 354 -24.49 -24.91 2.51
C THR A 354 -23.79 -24.06 3.57
N ARG A 355 -24.48 -23.09 4.18
CA ARG A 355 -23.97 -22.28 5.30
C ARG A 355 -23.60 -23.10 6.52
N LYS A 356 -24.33 -24.21 6.80
CA LYS A 356 -24.03 -25.12 7.92
C LYS A 356 -22.83 -26.01 7.62
N ALA A 357 -22.75 -26.52 6.39
CA ALA A 357 -21.58 -27.26 5.93
C ALA A 357 -20.33 -26.37 5.98
N SER A 358 -20.44 -25.11 5.55
CA SER A 358 -19.37 -24.13 5.61
C SER A 358 -18.95 -23.85 7.08
N GLU A 359 -19.91 -23.67 8.00
CA GLU A 359 -19.62 -23.48 9.44
C GLU A 359 -18.80 -24.64 10.01
N GLU A 360 -19.25 -25.90 9.77
CA GLU A 360 -18.54 -27.08 10.26
C GLU A 360 -17.10 -27.16 9.73
N ILE A 361 -16.92 -26.92 8.43
CA ILE A 361 -15.62 -26.92 7.79
C ILE A 361 -14.73 -25.79 8.35
N LEU A 362 -15.26 -24.59 8.49
CA LEU A 362 -14.51 -23.45 9.02
C LEU A 362 -14.01 -23.66 10.45
N GLN A 363 -14.78 -24.32 11.33
CA GLN A 363 -14.32 -24.63 12.68
C GLN A 363 -13.12 -25.60 12.66
N VAL A 364 -13.12 -26.57 11.74
CA VAL A 364 -12.00 -27.51 11.58
C VAL A 364 -10.77 -26.79 11.01
N LEU A 365 -10.95 -26.03 9.93
CA LEU A 365 -9.88 -25.26 9.31
C LEU A 365 -9.31 -24.22 10.28
N GLY A 366 -10.17 -23.49 11.00
CA GLY A 366 -9.75 -22.52 11.99
C GLY A 366 -8.90 -23.10 13.11
N LYS A 367 -9.19 -24.36 13.51
CA LYS A 367 -8.38 -25.08 14.50
C LYS A 367 -7.03 -25.53 13.93
N ASN A 368 -7.02 -26.00 12.69
CA ASN A 368 -5.85 -26.61 12.06
C ASN A 368 -4.92 -25.61 11.36
N ILE A 369 -5.43 -24.45 10.96
CA ILE A 369 -4.71 -23.38 10.25
C ILE A 369 -4.72 -22.12 11.12
N PRO A 370 -3.67 -21.92 11.94
CA PRO A 370 -3.62 -20.77 12.87
C PRO A 370 -3.58 -19.41 12.18
N GLU A 371 -3.16 -19.33 10.94
CA GLU A 371 -3.16 -18.12 10.11
C GLU A 371 -4.51 -17.79 9.46
N LEU A 372 -5.49 -18.68 9.51
CA LEU A 372 -6.80 -18.41 8.93
C LEU A 372 -7.50 -17.29 9.67
N MET A 373 -7.73 -16.19 8.99
CA MET A 373 -8.52 -15.04 9.43
C MET A 373 -9.75 -14.89 8.54
N GLY A 374 -10.77 -14.25 9.04
CA GLY A 374 -11.97 -13.98 8.25
C GLY A 374 -12.99 -13.13 8.98
N GLY A 375 -14.14 -12.96 8.39
CA GLY A 375 -15.23 -12.19 8.94
C GLY A 375 -16.37 -12.03 7.94
N THR A 376 -17.33 -11.19 8.29
CA THR A 376 -18.47 -10.86 7.42
C THR A 376 -18.81 -9.38 7.53
N ALA A 377 -19.56 -8.89 6.57
CA ALA A 377 -20.19 -7.59 6.63
C ALA A 377 -21.50 -7.66 7.43
N ASP A 378 -21.37 -7.87 8.75
CA ASP A 378 -22.47 -7.91 9.73
C ASP A 378 -23.47 -9.08 9.58
N LEU A 379 -23.05 -10.21 9.00
CA LEU A 379 -23.93 -11.34 8.69
C LEU A 379 -23.64 -12.63 9.47
N ASN A 380 -22.78 -12.58 10.52
CA ASN A 380 -22.35 -13.78 11.26
C ASN A 380 -23.50 -14.68 11.74
N ASN A 381 -24.59 -14.10 12.21
CA ASN A 381 -25.77 -14.84 12.69
C ASN A 381 -26.55 -15.58 11.58
N SER A 382 -26.28 -15.22 10.31
CA SER A 382 -26.96 -15.81 9.14
C SER A 382 -26.07 -16.73 8.34
N VAL A 383 -24.76 -16.36 8.16
CA VAL A 383 -23.83 -17.11 7.29
C VAL A 383 -22.85 -17.98 8.08
N PHE A 384 -22.74 -17.77 9.42
CA PHE A 384 -21.90 -18.55 10.33
C PHE A 384 -20.42 -18.60 9.94
N ALA A 385 -19.87 -17.49 9.46
CA ALA A 385 -18.47 -17.41 9.00
C ALA A 385 -17.45 -17.07 10.10
N TRP A 386 -17.86 -17.09 11.37
CA TRP A 386 -16.98 -16.86 12.51
C TRP A 386 -16.11 -18.07 12.86
N LEU A 387 -14.93 -17.79 13.38
CA LEU A 387 -14.03 -18.75 14.01
C LEU A 387 -14.26 -18.70 15.52
N LYS A 388 -15.09 -19.60 16.05
CA LYS A 388 -15.57 -19.56 17.45
C LYS A 388 -14.44 -19.64 18.46
N GLY A 389 -14.38 -18.67 19.38
CA GLY A 389 -13.37 -18.62 20.45
C GLY A 389 -11.95 -18.25 19.97
N MET A 390 -11.80 -17.83 18.72
CA MET A 390 -10.48 -17.53 18.14
C MET A 390 -10.18 -16.01 18.12
N GLY A 391 -10.83 -15.27 19.00
CA GLY A 391 -10.58 -13.85 19.22
C GLY A 391 -11.23 -12.93 18.19
N ASP A 392 -11.41 -11.70 18.63
CA ASP A 392 -11.95 -10.59 17.83
C ASP A 392 -10.79 -9.66 17.46
N PHE A 393 -10.52 -9.48 16.14
CA PHE A 393 -9.47 -8.57 15.67
C PHE A 393 -9.94 -7.13 15.91
N GLN A 394 -9.33 -6.48 16.88
CA GLN A 394 -9.70 -5.16 17.34
C GLN A 394 -8.47 -4.35 17.73
N LYS A 395 -8.63 -3.03 17.85
CA LYS A 395 -7.60 -2.19 18.47
C LYS A 395 -7.29 -2.74 19.88
N PRO A 396 -6.01 -2.96 20.22
CA PRO A 396 -5.63 -3.42 21.55
C PRO A 396 -6.12 -2.49 22.66
N GLY A 397 -6.62 -3.07 23.74
CA GLY A 397 -7.19 -2.36 24.88
C GLY A 397 -8.20 -3.20 25.61
N GLU A 398 -8.89 -2.61 26.58
CA GLU A 398 -9.97 -3.28 27.27
C GLU A 398 -11.20 -3.44 26.37
N LYS A 399 -11.78 -4.63 26.38
CA LYS A 399 -13.06 -4.87 25.71
C LYS A 399 -14.13 -4.03 26.37
N PRO A 400 -14.88 -3.21 25.62
CA PRO A 400 -15.96 -2.41 26.20
C PRO A 400 -17.01 -3.28 26.92
N ALA A 401 -17.46 -2.83 28.08
CA ALA A 401 -18.49 -3.54 28.85
C ALA A 401 -19.79 -3.64 28.03
N GLY A 402 -20.45 -4.80 28.07
CA GLY A 402 -21.72 -5.01 27.38
C GLY A 402 -21.65 -5.19 25.87
N VAL A 403 -20.48 -5.31 25.27
CA VAL A 403 -20.34 -5.61 23.84
C VAL A 403 -21.03 -6.94 23.52
N GLN A 404 -21.98 -6.88 22.58
CA GLN A 404 -22.67 -8.05 22.04
C GLN A 404 -22.05 -8.50 20.73
N GLY A 405 -22.13 -9.78 20.40
CA GLY A 405 -21.65 -10.32 19.12
C GLY A 405 -20.16 -10.65 19.07
N ALA A 406 -19.40 -10.42 20.15
CA ALA A 406 -18.02 -10.89 20.22
C ALA A 406 -17.97 -12.42 20.21
N VAL A 407 -16.99 -12.99 19.47
CA VAL A 407 -16.90 -14.45 19.29
C VAL A 407 -16.18 -15.16 20.44
N GLY A 408 -15.56 -14.39 21.34
CA GLY A 408 -14.77 -14.89 22.47
C GLY A 408 -13.32 -15.18 22.11
N GLY A 409 -12.47 -15.28 23.14
CA GLY A 409 -11.02 -15.34 23.00
C GLY A 409 -10.38 -13.97 23.17
N GLU A 410 -9.25 -13.74 22.49
CA GLU A 410 -8.50 -12.50 22.56
C GLU A 410 -9.28 -11.32 21.95
N TRP A 411 -9.18 -10.15 22.62
CA TRP A 411 -9.63 -8.87 22.10
C TRP A 411 -8.40 -8.04 21.75
N GLY A 412 -8.05 -7.98 20.47
CA GLY A 412 -6.83 -7.34 20.03
C GLY A 412 -6.38 -7.82 18.66
N TYR A 413 -5.19 -7.42 18.23
CA TYR A 413 -4.65 -7.80 16.92
C TYR A 413 -4.29 -9.28 16.78
N GLY A 414 -4.25 -10.05 17.88
CA GLY A 414 -4.14 -11.51 17.84
C GLY A 414 -5.45 -12.22 17.50
N GLY A 415 -6.59 -11.52 17.57
CA GLY A 415 -7.89 -12.06 17.17
C GLY A 415 -7.95 -12.38 15.68
N ARG A 416 -8.75 -13.38 15.30
CA ARG A 416 -8.84 -13.89 13.93
C ARG A 416 -10.17 -13.60 13.24
N ASN A 417 -11.13 -13.02 13.95
CA ASN A 417 -12.41 -12.59 13.42
C ASN A 417 -12.40 -11.08 13.19
N ILE A 418 -12.55 -10.65 11.94
CA ILE A 418 -12.64 -9.24 11.54
C ILE A 418 -14.11 -8.87 11.44
N HIS A 419 -14.53 -7.89 12.20
CA HIS A 419 -15.87 -7.31 12.13
C HIS A 419 -15.89 -6.18 11.14
N PHE A 420 -16.21 -6.48 9.88
CA PHE A 420 -16.21 -5.46 8.82
C PHE A 420 -17.35 -4.44 8.97
N GLY A 421 -18.42 -4.78 9.73
CA GLY A 421 -19.66 -4.01 9.71
C GLY A 421 -20.31 -4.07 8.33
N VAL A 422 -21.31 -3.23 8.06
CA VAL A 422 -22.00 -3.20 6.75
C VAL A 422 -21.14 -2.48 5.73
N ARG A 423 -20.07 -3.17 5.24
CA ARG A 423 -19.03 -2.65 4.33
C ARG A 423 -18.57 -3.76 3.38
N GLU A 424 -19.48 -4.26 2.54
CA GLU A 424 -19.21 -5.42 1.66
C GLU A 424 -18.10 -5.13 0.65
N HIS A 425 -18.08 -3.94 0.05
CA HIS A 425 -17.06 -3.56 -0.94
C HIS A 425 -15.66 -3.48 -0.32
N ALA A 426 -15.54 -2.81 0.84
CA ALA A 426 -14.28 -2.78 1.57
C ALA A 426 -13.85 -4.14 2.08
N MET A 427 -14.78 -4.99 2.54
CA MET A 427 -14.49 -6.36 2.95
C MET A 427 -13.77 -7.12 1.83
N GLY A 428 -14.28 -7.06 0.58
CA GLY A 428 -13.66 -7.69 -0.57
C GLY A 428 -12.26 -7.11 -0.86
N ALA A 429 -12.14 -5.79 -0.89
CA ALA A 429 -10.87 -5.11 -1.16
C ALA A 429 -9.83 -5.36 -0.05
N ILE A 430 -10.22 -5.31 1.22
CA ILE A 430 -9.35 -5.61 2.37
C ILE A 430 -8.89 -7.07 2.33
N ALA A 431 -9.78 -8.01 1.96
CA ALA A 431 -9.43 -9.43 1.81
C ALA A 431 -8.36 -9.63 0.72
N ASN A 432 -8.43 -8.89 -0.39
CA ASN A 432 -7.38 -8.91 -1.42
C ASN A 432 -6.03 -8.44 -0.86
N GLY A 433 -6.04 -7.37 -0.05
CA GLY A 433 -4.83 -6.88 0.61
C GLY A 433 -4.24 -7.88 1.61
N LEU A 434 -5.08 -8.55 2.40
CA LEU A 434 -4.66 -9.63 3.30
C LEU A 434 -4.05 -10.80 2.54
N ALA A 435 -4.66 -11.20 1.42
CA ALA A 435 -4.13 -12.28 0.57
C ALA A 435 -2.78 -11.89 -0.05
N ALA A 436 -2.62 -10.64 -0.51
CA ALA A 436 -1.36 -10.13 -1.05
C ALA A 436 -0.25 -9.99 0.01
N TYR A 437 -0.61 -9.80 1.27
CA TYR A 437 0.36 -9.72 2.37
C TYR A 437 1.12 -11.03 2.57
N GLY A 438 0.45 -12.16 2.42
CA GLY A 438 0.97 -13.50 2.65
C GLY A 438 1.17 -13.83 4.14
N GLY A 439 1.12 -15.10 4.53
CA GLY A 439 1.30 -15.57 5.91
C GLY A 439 0.07 -15.63 6.73
#